data_351bd413e10100a271524a8d045ffd28
#
_entry.id   351bd413e10100a271524a8d045ffd28
#
_cell.length_a   1.000
_cell.length_b   1.000
_cell.length_c   1.000
_cell.angle_alpha   90.00
_cell.angle_beta   90.00
_cell.angle_gamma   90.00
#
_symmetry.space_group_name_H-M   'P 1'
#
loop_
_entity.id
_entity.type
_entity.pdbx_description
1 polymer ?
#
loop_
_entity_poly.entity_id
_entity_poly.type
_entity_poly.pdbx_seq_one_letter_code
_entity_poly.pdbx_strand_id
1 'polypeptide(L)'
;MAILELSAKRGYARVSDVAKHLQITTGSASTNLKSLKQKKLVVEDDNKFLSLSETGRKLAEGIVHQREILVQFLQEVLGVDPHQAEIDACKTEHLFSLETTSKMQEFAKRYAKASGKKAA
;
A
#
# COMPACT_ATOMS: atom_id res chain seq x y z
N MET A 1 3.96 3.75 2.70
CA MET A 1 4.19 2.80 1.59
C MET A 1 5.56 2.98 0.94
N ALA A 2 5.95 4.20 0.59
CA ALA A 2 7.27 4.46 -0.01
C ALA A 2 8.43 3.93 0.83
N ILE A 3 8.40 4.10 2.15
CA ILE A 3 9.46 3.61 3.04
C ILE A 3 9.55 2.09 2.99
N LEU A 4 8.43 1.39 3.02
CA LEU A 4 8.40 -0.08 2.95
C LEU A 4 8.98 -0.57 1.63
N GLU A 5 8.57 0.02 0.51
CA GLU A 5 9.05 -0.34 -0.83
C GLU A 5 10.54 -0.06 -1.00
N LEU A 6 11.00 1.10 -0.55
CA LEU A 6 12.42 1.48 -0.65
C LEU A 6 13.29 0.61 0.23
N SER A 7 12.85 0.30 1.45
CA SER A 7 13.57 -0.56 2.36
C SER A 7 13.70 -1.98 1.81
N ALA A 8 12.66 -2.49 1.14
CA ALA A 8 12.69 -3.80 0.49
C ALA A 8 13.69 -3.85 -0.66
N LYS A 9 13.81 -2.76 -1.43
CA LYS A 9 14.70 -2.68 -2.60
C LYS A 9 16.16 -2.39 -2.23
N ARG A 10 16.39 -1.45 -1.30
CA ARG A 10 17.72 -0.92 -0.97
C ARG A 10 18.20 -1.24 0.42
N GLY A 11 17.32 -1.75 1.28
CA GLY A 11 17.60 -1.97 2.69
C GLY A 11 17.53 -0.72 3.55
N TYR A 12 17.31 0.46 2.96
CA TYR A 12 17.21 1.73 3.69
C TYR A 12 16.39 2.75 2.89
N ALA A 13 15.91 3.78 3.59
CA ALA A 13 15.24 4.91 2.97
C ALA A 13 15.62 6.19 3.71
N ARG A 14 15.84 7.27 2.98
CA ARG A 14 16.05 8.63 3.51
C ARG A 14 14.99 9.56 2.95
N VAL A 15 14.87 10.77 3.53
CA VAL A 15 13.89 11.77 3.05
C VAL A 15 14.04 12.04 1.55
N SER A 16 15.27 12.17 1.07
CA SER A 16 15.52 12.41 -0.37
C SER A 16 15.06 11.25 -1.24
N ASP A 17 15.21 10.01 -0.79
CA ASP A 17 14.75 8.83 -1.50
C ASP A 17 13.23 8.77 -1.57
N VAL A 18 12.56 9.10 -0.47
CA VAL A 18 11.10 9.16 -0.40
C VAL A 18 10.57 10.25 -1.34
N ALA A 19 11.20 11.43 -1.34
CA ALA A 19 10.81 12.53 -2.22
C ALA A 19 10.92 12.14 -3.70
N LYS A 20 12.01 11.49 -4.08
CA LYS A 20 12.20 10.98 -5.44
C LYS A 20 11.16 9.93 -5.81
N HIS A 21 10.93 8.98 -4.93
CA HIS A 21 9.97 7.89 -5.17
C HIS A 21 8.55 8.41 -5.38
N LEU A 22 8.14 9.41 -4.61
CA LEU A 22 6.81 10.02 -4.69
C LEU A 22 6.73 11.17 -5.70
N GLN A 23 7.85 11.57 -6.30
CA GLN A 23 7.92 12.69 -7.24
C GLN A 23 7.43 14.00 -6.63
N ILE A 24 7.86 14.27 -5.40
CA ILE A 24 7.57 15.52 -4.67
C ILE A 24 8.87 16.17 -4.23
N THR A 25 8.79 17.41 -3.75
CA THR A 25 9.96 18.11 -3.23
C THR A 25 10.42 17.50 -1.91
N THR A 26 11.72 17.66 -1.61
CA THR A 26 12.28 17.22 -0.33
C THR A 26 11.59 17.90 0.85
N GLY A 27 11.24 19.19 0.69
CA GLY A 27 10.50 19.93 1.71
C GLY A 27 9.12 19.35 2.00
N SER A 28 8.37 18.99 0.96
CA SER A 28 7.06 18.34 1.11
C SER A 28 7.19 16.98 1.78
N ALA A 29 8.18 16.19 1.36
CA ALA A 29 8.44 14.87 1.95
C ALA A 29 8.79 15.02 3.44
N SER A 30 9.66 15.97 3.79
CA SER A 30 10.08 16.24 5.16
C SER A 30 8.87 16.62 6.05
N THR A 31 7.99 17.49 5.55
CA THR A 31 6.79 17.91 6.27
C THR A 31 5.85 16.72 6.54
N ASN A 32 5.60 15.92 5.53
CA ASN A 32 4.75 14.73 5.64
C ASN A 32 5.35 13.70 6.61
N LEU A 33 6.64 13.46 6.53
CA LEU A 33 7.34 12.53 7.41
C LEU A 33 7.35 13.01 8.86
N LYS A 34 7.44 14.33 9.09
CA LYS A 34 7.34 14.88 10.43
C LYS A 34 6.01 14.54 11.08
N SER A 35 4.91 14.65 10.35
CA SER A 35 3.58 14.26 10.82
C SER A 35 3.54 12.78 11.19
N LEU A 36 4.10 11.91 10.35
CA LEU A 36 4.15 10.46 10.61
C LEU A 36 5.04 10.12 11.81
N LYS A 37 6.14 10.85 12.01
CA LYS A 37 6.99 10.69 13.20
C LYS A 37 6.23 11.07 14.48
N GLN A 38 5.45 12.15 14.42
CA GLN A 38 4.62 12.59 15.57
C GLN A 38 3.58 11.53 15.92
N LYS A 39 3.04 10.83 14.94
CA LYS A 39 2.09 9.73 15.13
C LYS A 39 2.77 8.41 15.51
N LYS A 40 4.09 8.41 15.62
CA LYS A 40 4.91 7.23 15.95
C LYS A 40 4.76 6.09 14.94
N LEU A 41 4.54 6.42 13.69
CA LEU A 41 4.45 5.45 12.59
C LEU A 41 5.79 5.28 11.87
N VAL A 42 6.65 6.30 11.90
CA VAL A 42 7.96 6.32 11.25
C VAL A 42 9.01 6.68 12.29
N VAL A 43 10.15 6.01 12.22
CA VAL A 43 11.33 6.24 13.07
C VAL A 43 12.51 6.64 12.20
N GLU A 44 13.30 7.61 12.66
CA GLU A 44 14.53 8.01 12.00
C GLU A 44 15.71 7.71 12.93
N ASP A 45 16.75 7.03 12.42
CA ASP A 45 17.93 6.72 13.20
C ASP A 45 18.98 7.86 13.14
N ASP A 46 20.12 7.66 13.81
CA ASP A 46 21.19 8.67 13.87
C ASP A 46 21.80 8.96 12.51
N ASN A 47 21.70 8.05 11.55
CA ASN A 47 22.19 8.20 10.18
C ASN A 47 21.11 8.76 9.26
N LYS A 48 19.97 9.18 9.80
CA LYS A 48 18.80 9.70 9.07
C LYS A 48 18.15 8.68 8.14
N PHE A 49 18.34 7.40 8.41
CA PHE A 49 17.59 6.35 7.74
C PHE A 49 16.21 6.24 8.38
N LEU A 50 15.20 6.17 7.51
CA LEU A 50 13.81 6.05 7.91
C LEU A 50 13.40 4.59 7.96
N SER A 51 12.63 4.23 8.96
CA SER A 51 12.00 2.92 9.06
C SER A 51 10.60 3.06 9.62
N LEU A 52 9.77 2.05 9.38
CA LEU A 52 8.45 2.01 9.96
C LEU A 52 8.56 1.47 11.38
N SER A 53 7.84 2.09 12.32
CA SER A 53 7.60 1.50 13.62
C SER A 53 6.78 0.22 13.45
N GLU A 54 6.64 -0.58 14.50
CA GLU A 54 5.79 -1.77 14.43
C GLU A 54 4.35 -1.39 14.08
N THR A 55 3.82 -0.34 14.67
CA THR A 55 2.49 0.19 14.36
C THR A 55 2.40 0.64 12.90
N GLY A 56 3.41 1.39 12.42
CA GLY A 56 3.47 1.83 11.04
C GLY A 56 3.56 0.69 10.05
N ARG A 57 4.31 -0.35 10.38
CA ARG A 57 4.43 -1.56 9.56
C ARG A 57 3.09 -2.28 9.43
N LYS A 58 2.38 -2.47 10.54
CA LYS A 58 1.06 -3.12 10.52
C LYS A 58 0.07 -2.33 9.68
N LEU A 59 0.09 -1.01 9.78
CA LEU A 59 -0.77 -0.14 9.00
C LEU A 59 -0.45 -0.26 7.50
N ALA A 60 0.84 -0.22 7.15
CA ALA A 60 1.28 -0.37 5.75
C ALA A 60 0.94 -1.74 5.17
N GLU A 61 1.13 -2.81 5.93
CA GLU A 61 0.77 -4.16 5.51
C GLU A 61 -0.73 -4.28 5.28
N GLY A 62 -1.55 -3.64 6.12
CA GLY A 62 -2.99 -3.58 5.93
C GLY A 62 -3.38 -2.91 4.62
N ILE A 63 -2.71 -1.82 4.25
CA ILE A 63 -2.94 -1.12 2.99
C ILE A 63 -2.53 -2.00 1.79
N VAL A 64 -1.40 -2.69 1.88
CA VAL A 64 -0.95 -3.63 0.83
C VAL A 64 -1.99 -4.75 0.66
N HIS A 65 -2.50 -5.29 1.75
CA HIS A 65 -3.51 -6.33 1.70
C HIS A 65 -4.79 -5.85 1.04
N GLN A 66 -5.24 -4.63 1.35
CA GLN A 66 -6.40 -4.03 0.68
C GLN A 66 -6.17 -3.85 -0.82
N ARG A 67 -4.96 -3.44 -1.22
CA ARG A 67 -4.60 -3.33 -2.64
C ARG A 67 -4.74 -4.68 -3.35
N GLU A 68 -4.23 -5.75 -2.75
CA GLU A 68 -4.31 -7.09 -3.32
C GLU A 68 -5.76 -7.53 -3.51
N ILE A 69 -6.63 -7.26 -2.54
CA ILE A 69 -8.06 -7.56 -2.65
C ILE A 69 -8.69 -6.80 -3.82
N LEU A 70 -8.38 -5.51 -3.94
CA LEU A 70 -8.92 -4.68 -5.02
C LEU A 70 -8.42 -5.14 -6.38
N VAL A 71 -7.14 -5.45 -6.52
CA VAL A 71 -6.57 -5.97 -7.77
C VAL A 71 -7.28 -7.27 -8.17
N GLN A 72 -7.42 -8.19 -7.23
CA GLN A 72 -8.08 -9.47 -7.49
C GLN A 72 -9.52 -9.27 -7.94
N PHE A 73 -10.28 -8.42 -7.24
CA PHE A 73 -11.66 -8.13 -7.58
C PHE A 73 -11.79 -7.53 -8.99
N LEU A 74 -10.96 -6.53 -9.27
CA LEU A 74 -11.01 -5.84 -10.57
C LEU A 74 -10.65 -6.77 -11.73
N GLN A 75 -9.61 -7.60 -11.57
CA GLN A 75 -9.19 -8.52 -12.61
C GLN A 75 -10.13 -9.71 -12.77
N GLU A 76 -10.44 -10.39 -11.68
CA GLU A 76 -11.12 -11.68 -11.75
C GLU A 76 -12.65 -11.56 -11.80
N VAL A 77 -13.23 -10.58 -11.13
CA VAL A 77 -14.69 -10.39 -11.12
C VAL A 77 -15.13 -9.49 -12.26
N LEU A 78 -14.48 -8.33 -12.42
CA LEU A 78 -14.87 -7.33 -13.41
C LEU A 78 -14.16 -7.48 -14.75
N GLY A 79 -13.08 -8.26 -14.81
CA GLY A 79 -12.34 -8.45 -16.06
C GLY A 79 -11.51 -7.25 -16.49
N VAL A 80 -11.14 -6.39 -15.56
CA VAL A 80 -10.30 -5.22 -15.85
C VAL A 80 -8.89 -5.70 -16.22
N ASP A 81 -8.28 -5.04 -17.20
CA ASP A 81 -6.90 -5.31 -17.59
C ASP A 81 -5.96 -5.30 -16.38
N PRO A 82 -5.04 -6.27 -16.25
CA PRO A 82 -4.15 -6.35 -15.08
C PRO A 82 -3.40 -5.06 -14.76
N HIS A 83 -2.87 -4.39 -15.78
CA HIS A 83 -2.14 -3.13 -15.59
C HIS A 83 -3.06 -2.02 -15.06
N GLN A 84 -4.26 -1.91 -15.64
CA GLN A 84 -5.24 -0.92 -15.19
C GLN A 84 -5.77 -1.23 -13.79
N ALA A 85 -5.95 -2.51 -13.45
CA ALA A 85 -6.36 -2.93 -12.12
C ALA A 85 -5.33 -2.51 -11.06
N GLU A 86 -4.04 -2.65 -11.35
CA GLU A 86 -2.97 -2.20 -10.46
C GLU A 86 -3.01 -0.68 -10.24
N ILE A 87 -3.21 0.08 -11.32
CA ILE A 87 -3.30 1.54 -11.25
C ILE A 87 -4.49 1.96 -10.37
N ASP A 88 -5.65 1.41 -10.65
CA ASP A 88 -6.87 1.78 -9.93
C ASP A 88 -6.83 1.35 -8.47
N ALA A 89 -6.32 0.16 -8.19
CA ALA A 89 -6.15 -0.32 -6.82
C ALA A 89 -5.20 0.58 -6.03
N CYS A 90 -4.09 0.97 -6.63
CA CYS A 90 -3.13 1.86 -6.00
C CYS A 90 -3.74 3.23 -5.64
N LYS A 91 -4.60 3.75 -6.52
CA LYS A 91 -5.28 5.03 -6.29
C LYS A 91 -6.36 4.97 -5.22
N THR A 92 -7.00 3.83 -5.04
CA THR A 92 -8.20 3.69 -4.21
C THR A 92 -7.99 2.86 -2.95
N GLU A 93 -6.82 2.26 -2.75
CA GLU A 93 -6.55 1.32 -1.66
C GLU A 93 -6.84 1.87 -0.26
N HIS A 94 -6.70 3.16 -0.07
CA HIS A 94 -6.93 3.83 1.22
C HIS A 94 -8.28 4.53 1.31
N LEU A 95 -9.08 4.49 0.26
CA LEU A 95 -10.39 5.15 0.22
C LEU A 95 -11.54 4.21 0.62
N PHE A 96 -11.33 2.92 0.55
CA PHE A 96 -12.32 1.92 0.93
C PHE A 96 -12.18 1.54 2.40
N SER A 97 -13.30 1.30 3.07
CA SER A 97 -13.30 0.76 4.42
C SER A 97 -12.91 -0.72 4.41
N LEU A 98 -12.48 -1.22 5.57
CA LEU A 98 -12.21 -2.65 5.74
C LEU A 98 -13.47 -3.48 5.51
N GLU A 99 -14.63 -2.98 5.91
CA GLU A 99 -15.89 -3.66 5.66
C GLU A 99 -16.13 -3.87 4.17
N THR A 100 -15.97 -2.82 3.38
CA THR A 100 -16.17 -2.89 1.92
C THR A 100 -15.19 -3.86 1.27
N THR A 101 -13.90 -3.78 1.58
CA THR A 101 -12.91 -4.67 0.99
C THR A 101 -13.09 -6.11 1.43
N SER A 102 -13.52 -6.36 2.68
CA SER A 102 -13.84 -7.70 3.16
C SER A 102 -15.01 -8.32 2.39
N LYS A 103 -16.05 -7.52 2.11
CA LYS A 103 -17.19 -7.97 1.32
C LYS A 103 -16.80 -8.24 -0.13
N MET A 104 -15.94 -7.41 -0.71
CA MET A 104 -15.40 -7.64 -2.05
C MET A 104 -14.61 -8.94 -2.11
N GLN A 105 -13.81 -9.24 -1.10
CA GLN A 105 -13.04 -10.47 -1.02
C GLN A 105 -13.95 -11.70 -0.92
N GLU A 106 -14.97 -11.63 -0.07
CA GLU A 106 -15.98 -12.71 0.05
C GLU A 106 -16.67 -12.97 -1.28
N PHE A 107 -17.08 -11.90 -1.96
CA PHE A 107 -17.72 -12.01 -3.27
C PHE A 107 -16.79 -12.63 -4.31
N ALA A 108 -15.53 -12.20 -4.35
CA ALA A 108 -14.53 -12.73 -5.29
C ALA A 108 -14.33 -14.25 -5.07
N LYS A 109 -14.27 -14.68 -3.82
CA LYS A 109 -14.15 -16.11 -3.48
C LYS A 109 -15.35 -16.91 -3.97
N ARG A 110 -16.57 -16.42 -3.74
CA ARG A 110 -17.79 -17.06 -4.20
C ARG A 110 -17.87 -17.08 -5.71
N TYR A 111 -17.51 -16.00 -6.35
CA TYR A 111 -17.46 -15.88 -7.81
C TYR A 111 -16.48 -16.88 -8.43
N ALA A 112 -15.27 -16.96 -7.89
CA ALA A 112 -14.25 -17.89 -8.36
C ALA A 112 -14.73 -19.35 -8.23
N LYS A 113 -15.36 -19.69 -7.11
CA LYS A 113 -15.91 -21.02 -6.86
C LYS A 113 -17.05 -21.35 -7.82
N ALA A 114 -17.97 -20.41 -8.03
CA ALA A 114 -19.11 -20.58 -8.92
C ALA A 114 -18.71 -20.69 -10.40
N SER A 115 -17.66 -19.96 -10.81
CA SER A 115 -17.17 -19.95 -12.21
C SER A 115 -16.12 -21.03 -12.48
N GLY A 116 -15.71 -21.82 -11.47
CA GLY A 116 -14.67 -22.83 -11.62
C GLY A 116 -13.25 -22.24 -11.70
N LYS A 117 -13.08 -20.95 -11.46
CA LYS A 117 -11.77 -20.31 -11.44
C LYS A 117 -11.13 -20.45 -10.07
N LYS A 118 -9.81 -20.66 -10.03
CA LYS A 118 -9.09 -20.65 -8.76
C LYS A 118 -8.94 -19.21 -8.28
N ALA A 119 -9.21 -18.98 -6.99
CA ALA A 119 -8.90 -17.72 -6.35
C ALA A 119 -7.38 -17.55 -6.33
N ALA A 120 -6.90 -16.38 -6.76
CA ALA A 120 -5.47 -16.11 -6.78
C ALA A 120 -4.92 -15.85 -5.37
#